data_3af444890f25b3cf244cc80f1eb00f20
#
_entry.id   3af444890f25b3cf244cc80f1eb00f20
#
_cell.length_a   1.000
_cell.length_b   1.000
_cell.length_c   1.000
_cell.angle_alpha   90.00
_cell.angle_beta   90.00
_cell.angle_gamma   90.00
#
_symmetry.space_group_name_H-M   'P 1'
#
loop_
_entity.id
_entity.type
_entity.pdbx_description
1 polymer ?
#
loop_
_entity_poly.entity_id
_entity_poly.type
_entity_poly.pdbx_seq_one_letter_code
_entity_poly.pdbx_strand_id
1 'polypeptide(L)'
;MNKQILMFCALLCGFTVISRAQSVPTFQGTTADNKKVSIPSEVNGKYTLLCFAASNKSQADLETWLEPVYNHYIAKTGIMDAAYDVNVFFVPVFKGANAAMKSTLKHKFRENAQQDLWPHILFCENDLSAVQSALNMTKDNVPYFFLLDKSGQIVYRTSGAYTEEKFDAMDEKVE
;
A
#
# COMPACT_ATOMS: atom_id res chain seq x y z
N MET A 1 50.69 -49.53 -12.65
CA MET A 1 50.22 -48.97 -11.37
C MET A 1 49.69 -47.59 -11.68
N ASN A 2 48.41 -47.51 -12.10
CA ASN A 2 47.80 -46.27 -12.64
C ASN A 2 46.78 -45.74 -11.62
N LYS A 3 47.08 -44.59 -11.09
CA LYS A 3 46.15 -43.86 -10.28
C LYS A 3 45.30 -42.92 -11.18
N GLN A 4 44.07 -43.30 -11.44
CA GLN A 4 43.08 -42.39 -12.05
C GLN A 4 42.55 -41.48 -10.94
N ILE A 5 42.88 -40.22 -11.05
CA ILE A 5 42.28 -39.16 -10.25
C ILE A 5 40.96 -38.76 -10.90
N LEU A 6 39.84 -39.18 -10.32
CA LEU A 6 38.51 -38.80 -10.74
C LEU A 6 38.26 -37.36 -10.22
N MET A 7 38.32 -36.40 -11.13
CA MET A 7 38.05 -35.00 -10.88
C MET A 7 36.51 -34.81 -10.91
N PHE A 8 35.88 -34.78 -9.74
CA PHE A 8 34.44 -34.54 -9.58
C PHE A 8 34.23 -33.04 -9.62
N CYS A 9 33.99 -32.47 -10.79
CA CYS A 9 33.48 -31.11 -10.95
C CYS A 9 32.03 -31.07 -10.51
N ALA A 10 31.80 -30.72 -9.24
CA ALA A 10 30.46 -30.37 -8.77
C ALA A 10 30.06 -29.02 -9.38
N LEU A 11 29.20 -29.11 -10.39
CA LEU A 11 28.56 -27.95 -11.01
C LEU A 11 27.53 -27.40 -10.00
N LEU A 12 27.96 -26.45 -9.16
CA LEU A 12 27.03 -25.66 -8.36
C LEU A 12 26.26 -24.74 -9.31
N CYS A 13 25.15 -25.23 -9.84
CA CYS A 13 24.12 -24.36 -10.42
C CYS A 13 23.51 -23.56 -9.28
N GLY A 14 24.05 -22.36 -9.05
CA GLY A 14 23.43 -21.38 -8.19
C GLY A 14 22.09 -20.99 -8.78
N PHE A 15 21.00 -21.54 -8.26
CA PHE A 15 19.65 -21.03 -8.49
C PHE A 15 19.58 -19.62 -7.91
N THR A 16 19.86 -18.61 -8.71
CA THR A 16 19.48 -17.25 -8.39
C THR A 16 17.95 -17.20 -8.42
N VAL A 17 17.32 -17.27 -7.27
CA VAL A 17 15.91 -16.97 -7.11
C VAL A 17 15.78 -15.48 -7.41
N ILE A 18 15.41 -15.15 -8.64
CA ILE A 18 15.03 -13.80 -9.01
C ILE A 18 13.70 -13.55 -8.30
N SER A 19 13.78 -12.99 -7.10
CA SER A 19 12.62 -12.44 -6.42
C SER A 19 12.08 -11.31 -7.32
N ARG A 20 11.05 -11.62 -8.12
CA ARG A 20 10.33 -10.57 -8.83
C ARG A 20 9.62 -9.74 -7.79
N ALA A 21 10.15 -8.56 -7.51
CA ALA A 21 9.44 -7.58 -6.72
C ALA A 21 8.07 -7.34 -7.38
N GLN A 22 7.01 -7.55 -6.60
CA GLN A 22 5.64 -7.43 -7.11
C GLN A 22 5.32 -5.95 -7.24
N SER A 23 4.93 -5.51 -8.43
CA SER A 23 4.42 -4.15 -8.66
C SER A 23 2.91 -4.10 -8.48
N VAL A 24 2.40 -2.94 -8.07
CA VAL A 24 0.96 -2.68 -8.02
C VAL A 24 0.46 -2.46 -9.45
N PRO A 25 -0.64 -3.12 -9.88
CA PRO A 25 -1.28 -2.79 -11.15
C PRO A 25 -1.70 -1.33 -11.20
N THR A 26 -1.58 -0.73 -12.37
CA THR A 26 -1.96 0.68 -12.55
C THR A 26 -3.46 0.89 -12.29
N PHE A 27 -3.78 1.85 -11.44
CA PHE A 27 -5.14 2.33 -11.23
C PHE A 27 -5.15 3.85 -11.02
N GLN A 28 -6.30 4.45 -11.21
CA GLN A 28 -6.48 5.90 -11.09
C GLN A 28 -7.60 6.21 -10.11
N GLY A 29 -7.45 7.32 -9.44
CA GLY A 29 -8.46 7.84 -8.52
C GLY A 29 -8.40 9.35 -8.41
N THR A 30 -9.38 9.87 -7.69
CA THR A 30 -9.47 11.29 -7.35
C THR A 30 -9.49 11.43 -5.84
N THR A 31 -8.60 12.22 -5.29
CA THR A 31 -8.54 12.48 -3.84
C THR A 31 -9.77 13.26 -3.35
N ALA A 32 -10.01 13.29 -2.05
CA ALA A 32 -11.13 14.03 -1.51
C ALA A 32 -11.02 15.55 -1.78
N ASP A 33 -9.82 16.11 -1.96
CA ASP A 33 -9.57 17.49 -2.38
C ASP A 33 -9.61 17.69 -3.91
N ASN A 34 -10.06 16.68 -4.69
CA ASN A 34 -10.25 16.69 -6.13
C ASN A 34 -8.98 16.63 -7.00
N LYS A 35 -7.84 16.21 -6.47
CA LYS A 35 -6.64 15.96 -7.26
C LYS A 35 -6.71 14.56 -7.88
N LYS A 36 -6.45 14.44 -9.19
CA LYS A 36 -6.30 13.15 -9.86
C LYS A 36 -4.93 12.57 -9.51
N VAL A 37 -4.90 11.25 -9.26
CA VAL A 37 -3.68 10.51 -8.95
C VAL A 37 -3.69 9.18 -9.70
N SER A 38 -2.58 8.85 -10.35
CA SER A 38 -2.35 7.56 -11.01
C SER A 38 -1.26 6.79 -10.26
N ILE A 39 -1.60 5.59 -9.81
CA ILE A 39 -0.71 4.70 -9.07
C ILE A 39 -0.21 3.61 -10.01
N PRO A 40 1.08 3.26 -10.04
CA PRO A 40 2.20 3.86 -9.31
C PRO A 40 2.86 5.05 -10.03
N SER A 41 2.49 5.40 -11.25
CA SER A 41 3.26 6.29 -12.14
C SER A 41 3.49 7.70 -11.59
N GLU A 42 2.50 8.28 -10.89
CA GLU A 42 2.60 9.65 -10.36
C GLU A 42 3.16 9.72 -8.93
N VAL A 43 3.47 8.57 -8.34
CA VAL A 43 4.03 8.49 -6.98
C VAL A 43 5.48 8.02 -6.96
N ASN A 44 6.06 7.73 -8.14
CA ASN A 44 7.46 7.34 -8.26
C ASN A 44 8.39 8.45 -7.74
N GLY A 45 9.50 8.03 -7.15
CA GLY A 45 10.47 8.92 -6.51
C GLY A 45 10.27 9.07 -5.00
N LYS A 46 9.12 8.62 -4.46
CA LYS A 46 8.82 8.61 -3.03
C LYS A 46 8.28 7.25 -2.60
N TYR A 47 8.50 6.89 -1.35
CA TYR A 47 7.77 5.78 -0.76
C TYR A 47 6.28 6.07 -0.76
N THR A 48 5.46 5.04 -0.95
CA THR A 48 4.01 5.21 -1.01
C THR A 48 3.31 4.11 -0.24
N LEU A 49 2.58 4.49 0.80
CA LEU A 49 1.74 3.59 1.58
C LEU A 49 0.31 3.61 1.02
N LEU A 50 -0.17 2.44 0.58
CA LEU A 50 -1.54 2.22 0.11
C LEU A 50 -2.31 1.42 1.15
N CYS A 51 -3.42 1.95 1.63
CA CYS A 51 -4.27 1.36 2.67
C CYS A 51 -5.66 1.09 2.11
N PHE A 52 -6.00 -0.18 1.84
CA PHE A 52 -7.28 -0.57 1.24
C PHE A 52 -8.26 -1.09 2.28
N ALA A 53 -9.51 -0.64 2.24
CA ALA A 53 -10.61 -1.20 3.04
C ALA A 53 -11.86 -1.39 2.17
N ALA A 54 -12.49 -2.58 2.23
CA ALA A 54 -13.60 -2.98 1.36
C ALA A 54 -14.94 -3.20 2.09
N SER A 55 -14.98 -3.05 3.40
CA SER A 55 -16.18 -3.22 4.22
C SER A 55 -16.11 -2.38 5.49
N ASN A 56 -17.23 -2.23 6.20
CA ASN A 56 -17.26 -1.54 7.49
C ASN A 56 -16.31 -2.18 8.52
N LYS A 57 -16.17 -3.51 8.51
CA LYS A 57 -15.26 -4.22 9.42
C LYS A 57 -13.80 -3.90 9.09
N SER A 58 -13.42 -3.95 7.82
CA SER A 58 -12.06 -3.59 7.40
C SER A 58 -11.77 -2.11 7.61
N GLN A 59 -12.78 -1.23 7.50
CA GLN A 59 -12.63 0.17 7.83
C GLN A 59 -12.36 0.38 9.32
N ALA A 60 -13.10 -0.28 10.21
CA ALA A 60 -12.86 -0.20 11.65
C ALA A 60 -11.44 -0.65 12.04
N ASP A 61 -10.95 -1.73 11.42
CA ASP A 61 -9.57 -2.18 11.63
C ASP A 61 -8.54 -1.21 11.01
N LEU A 62 -8.85 -0.56 9.87
CA LEU A 62 -8.00 0.48 9.26
C LEU A 62 -7.95 1.73 10.14
N GLU A 63 -9.04 2.11 10.78
CA GLU A 63 -9.11 3.27 11.68
C GLU A 63 -8.11 3.16 12.84
N THR A 64 -7.75 1.93 13.27
CA THR A 64 -6.70 1.74 14.28
C THR A 64 -5.30 2.15 13.81
N TRP A 65 -5.08 2.25 12.49
CA TRP A 65 -3.83 2.70 11.89
C TRP A 65 -3.78 4.21 11.65
N LEU A 66 -4.93 4.91 11.68
CA LEU A 66 -5.00 6.32 11.29
C LEU A 66 -4.08 7.19 12.12
N GLU A 67 -4.16 7.11 13.44
CA GLU A 67 -3.36 7.95 14.34
C GLU A 67 -1.86 7.71 14.19
N PRO A 68 -1.33 6.47 14.26
CA PRO A 68 0.09 6.21 14.03
C PRO A 68 0.58 6.68 12.67
N VAL A 69 -0.12 6.34 11.59
CA VAL A 69 0.25 6.72 10.22
C VAL A 69 0.18 8.23 10.02
N TYR A 70 -0.87 8.86 10.54
CA TYR A 70 -1.05 10.31 10.45
C TYR A 70 0.08 11.05 11.17
N ASN A 71 0.34 10.72 12.42
CA ASN A 71 1.34 11.41 13.22
C ASN A 71 2.74 11.24 12.63
N HIS A 72 3.07 10.05 12.13
CA HIS A 72 4.41 9.72 11.67
C HIS A 72 4.69 10.20 10.23
N TYR A 73 3.79 9.92 9.28
CA TYR A 73 4.05 10.19 7.85
C TYR A 73 3.35 11.44 7.31
N ILE A 74 2.24 11.88 7.91
CA ILE A 74 1.45 13.02 7.39
C ILE A 74 1.76 14.29 8.19
N ALA A 75 1.44 14.31 9.48
CA ALA A 75 1.66 15.47 10.35
C ALA A 75 3.12 15.61 10.80
N LYS A 76 3.88 14.49 10.81
CA LYS A 76 5.31 14.46 11.15
C LYS A 76 5.59 15.10 12.51
N THR A 77 4.91 14.60 13.53
CA THR A 77 4.93 15.19 14.88
C THR A 77 6.16 14.79 15.70
N GLY A 78 6.82 13.70 15.34
CA GLY A 78 8.06 13.25 15.97
C GLY A 78 9.28 14.02 15.47
N ILE A 79 10.33 14.09 16.29
CA ILE A 79 11.58 14.84 15.98
C ILE A 79 12.24 14.32 14.71
N MET A 80 12.16 13.01 14.45
CA MET A 80 12.79 12.36 13.29
C MET A 80 11.85 12.24 12.08
N ASP A 81 10.54 12.46 12.26
CA ASP A 81 9.53 12.21 11.23
C ASP A 81 9.68 13.13 10.01
N ALA A 82 10.31 14.31 10.19
CA ALA A 82 10.59 15.21 9.08
C ALA A 82 11.49 14.62 7.98
N ALA A 83 12.25 13.56 8.31
CA ALA A 83 13.09 12.85 7.34
C ALA A 83 12.30 11.93 6.41
N TYR A 84 11.10 11.50 6.80
CA TYR A 84 10.29 10.60 6.00
C TYR A 84 9.53 11.35 4.90
N ASP A 85 9.74 10.96 3.66
CA ASP A 85 8.99 11.47 2.49
C ASP A 85 8.15 10.35 1.89
N VAL A 86 7.01 10.09 2.55
CA VAL A 86 6.09 8.99 2.23
C VAL A 86 4.75 9.58 1.78
N ASN A 87 4.28 9.17 0.59
CA ASN A 87 2.90 9.38 0.20
C ASN A 87 2.01 8.38 0.95
N VAL A 88 0.89 8.83 1.48
CA VAL A 88 -0.10 7.96 2.13
C VAL A 88 -1.43 8.08 1.40
N PHE A 89 -2.04 6.95 1.02
CA PHE A 89 -3.37 6.92 0.43
C PHE A 89 -4.26 5.88 1.11
N PHE A 90 -5.34 6.36 1.72
CA PHE A 90 -6.45 5.53 2.19
C PHE A 90 -7.42 5.34 1.02
N VAL A 91 -7.59 4.09 0.58
CA VAL A 91 -8.31 3.72 -0.63
C VAL A 91 -9.56 2.91 -0.27
N PRO A 92 -10.73 3.55 -0.10
CA PRO A 92 -11.96 2.83 0.11
C PRO A 92 -12.35 2.06 -1.17
N VAL A 93 -12.60 0.76 -1.03
CA VAL A 93 -12.98 -0.12 -2.14
C VAL A 93 -14.49 -0.31 -2.15
N PHE A 94 -15.14 0.19 -3.18
CA PHE A 94 -16.59 0.10 -3.34
C PHE A 94 -16.96 -0.93 -4.41
N LYS A 95 -17.34 -2.13 -3.98
CA LYS A 95 -17.78 -3.19 -4.87
C LYS A 95 -19.17 -2.85 -5.44
N GLY A 96 -19.30 -2.84 -6.77
CA GLY A 96 -20.59 -2.62 -7.43
C GLY A 96 -21.20 -1.22 -7.26
N ALA A 97 -20.47 -0.25 -6.68
CA ALA A 97 -20.97 1.11 -6.52
C ALA A 97 -20.95 1.85 -7.86
N ASN A 98 -22.10 2.42 -8.24
CA ASN A 98 -22.19 3.30 -9.40
C ASN A 98 -21.60 4.70 -9.10
N ALA A 99 -21.48 5.54 -10.14
CA ALA A 99 -20.90 6.87 -10.01
C ALA A 99 -21.63 7.77 -8.99
N ALA A 100 -22.96 7.69 -8.91
CA ALA A 100 -23.77 8.47 -7.98
C ALA A 100 -23.49 8.07 -6.52
N MET A 101 -23.39 6.76 -6.24
CA MET A 101 -23.02 6.25 -4.91
C MET A 101 -21.62 6.70 -4.52
N LYS A 102 -20.64 6.61 -5.43
CA LYS A 102 -19.26 7.08 -5.19
C LYS A 102 -19.23 8.57 -4.86
N SER A 103 -20.00 9.39 -5.58
CA SER A 103 -20.14 10.83 -5.31
C SER A 103 -20.70 11.10 -3.91
N THR A 104 -21.78 10.42 -3.54
CA THR A 104 -22.39 10.55 -2.19
C THR A 104 -21.44 10.15 -1.08
N LEU A 105 -20.70 9.06 -1.27
CA LEU A 105 -19.71 8.59 -0.31
C LEU A 105 -18.55 9.58 -0.17
N LYS A 106 -18.05 10.11 -1.29
CA LYS A 106 -17.03 11.16 -1.29
C LYS A 106 -17.47 12.38 -0.48
N HIS A 107 -18.73 12.83 -0.68
CA HIS A 107 -19.28 13.95 0.09
C HIS A 107 -19.29 13.66 1.59
N LYS A 108 -19.81 12.48 1.98
CA LYS A 108 -19.83 12.05 3.40
C LYS A 108 -18.45 11.97 4.01
N PHE A 109 -17.45 11.47 3.27
CA PHE A 109 -16.07 11.45 3.77
C PHE A 109 -15.54 12.85 4.01
N ARG A 110 -15.81 13.80 3.10
CA ARG A 110 -15.38 15.19 3.27
C ARG A 110 -16.06 15.88 4.45
N GLU A 111 -17.30 15.55 4.75
CA GLU A 111 -18.03 16.11 5.91
C GLU A 111 -17.49 15.59 7.25
N ASN A 112 -17.00 14.36 7.29
CA ASN A 112 -16.59 13.69 8.52
C ASN A 112 -15.07 13.65 8.74
N ALA A 113 -14.25 13.76 7.68
CA ALA A 113 -12.80 13.74 7.77
C ALA A 113 -12.23 15.14 7.97
N GLN A 114 -11.16 15.23 8.74
CA GLN A 114 -10.38 16.46 8.87
C GLN A 114 -9.81 16.86 7.49
N GLN A 115 -9.74 18.18 7.25
CA GLN A 115 -9.41 18.70 5.92
C GLN A 115 -7.98 18.31 5.47
N ASP A 116 -7.06 18.16 6.40
CA ASP A 116 -5.68 17.72 6.16
C ASP A 116 -5.57 16.26 5.71
N LEU A 117 -6.60 15.42 5.97
CA LEU A 117 -6.69 14.06 5.43
C LEU A 117 -7.23 13.98 4.00
N TRP A 118 -7.83 15.04 3.45
CA TRP A 118 -8.43 15.00 2.12
C TRP A 118 -7.46 14.63 0.99
N PRO A 119 -6.20 15.12 0.96
CA PRO A 119 -5.22 14.69 -0.05
C PRO A 119 -4.84 13.21 0.03
N HIS A 120 -5.12 12.58 1.17
CA HIS A 120 -4.76 11.20 1.48
C HIS A 120 -5.90 10.19 1.29
N ILE A 121 -7.13 10.63 1.02
CA ILE A 121 -8.27 9.74 0.75
C ILE A 121 -8.47 9.66 -0.77
N LEU A 122 -8.19 8.50 -1.36
CA LEU A 122 -8.21 8.28 -2.81
C LEU A 122 -9.43 7.45 -3.23
N PHE A 123 -10.37 8.07 -3.94
CA PHE A 123 -11.54 7.42 -4.51
C PHE A 123 -11.24 6.92 -5.92
N CYS A 124 -11.22 5.61 -6.12
CA CYS A 124 -10.94 5.00 -7.41
C CYS A 124 -12.14 5.14 -8.35
N GLU A 125 -11.87 5.56 -9.58
CA GLU A 125 -12.90 5.74 -10.63
C GLU A 125 -13.37 4.39 -11.17
N ASN A 126 -12.43 3.47 -11.37
CA ASN A 126 -12.68 2.14 -11.91
C ASN A 126 -12.90 1.09 -10.80
N ASP A 127 -13.37 -0.09 -11.23
CA ASP A 127 -13.41 -1.27 -10.39
C ASP A 127 -11.99 -1.73 -10.04
N LEU A 128 -11.74 -1.97 -8.77
CA LEU A 128 -10.46 -2.42 -8.25
C LEU A 128 -10.32 -3.96 -8.22
N SER A 129 -11.24 -4.72 -8.80
CA SER A 129 -11.20 -6.19 -8.78
C SER A 129 -9.90 -6.77 -9.34
N ALA A 130 -9.38 -6.19 -10.43
CA ALA A 130 -8.10 -6.58 -11.00
C ALA A 130 -6.92 -6.30 -10.05
N VAL A 131 -6.93 -5.14 -9.36
CA VAL A 131 -5.93 -4.78 -8.36
C VAL A 131 -6.03 -5.72 -7.16
N GLN A 132 -7.23 -5.97 -6.65
CA GLN A 132 -7.46 -6.89 -5.54
C GLN A 132 -6.95 -8.30 -5.86
N SER A 133 -7.24 -8.82 -7.06
CA SER A 133 -6.79 -10.13 -7.51
C SER A 133 -5.26 -10.20 -7.64
N ALA A 134 -4.65 -9.20 -8.29
CA ALA A 134 -3.21 -9.15 -8.47
C ALA A 134 -2.43 -9.02 -7.16
N LEU A 135 -2.99 -8.29 -6.18
CA LEU A 135 -2.41 -8.11 -4.85
C LEU A 135 -2.83 -9.20 -3.85
N ASN A 136 -3.59 -10.19 -4.30
CA ASN A 136 -4.09 -11.30 -3.47
C ASN A 136 -4.89 -10.83 -2.24
N MET A 137 -5.73 -9.79 -2.43
CA MET A 137 -6.62 -9.25 -1.40
C MET A 137 -7.92 -10.08 -1.35
N THR A 138 -7.84 -11.26 -0.74
CA THR A 138 -8.90 -12.27 -0.79
C THR A 138 -10.03 -12.09 0.23
N LYS A 139 -9.82 -11.25 1.25
CA LYS A 139 -10.78 -11.04 2.34
C LYS A 139 -11.27 -9.59 2.38
N ASP A 140 -12.58 -9.38 2.32
CA ASP A 140 -13.15 -8.03 2.39
C ASP A 140 -13.23 -7.47 3.82
N ASN A 141 -13.19 -8.34 4.81
CA ASN A 141 -13.37 -7.98 6.22
C ASN A 141 -12.08 -7.61 6.95
N VAL A 142 -10.96 -7.52 6.24
CA VAL A 142 -9.69 -7.02 6.77
C VAL A 142 -9.14 -5.93 5.85
N PRO A 143 -8.49 -4.88 6.37
CA PRO A 143 -7.76 -3.92 5.54
C PRO A 143 -6.44 -4.54 5.07
N TYR A 144 -5.93 -4.03 3.95
CA TYR A 144 -4.64 -4.39 3.39
C TYR A 144 -3.76 -3.16 3.24
N PHE A 145 -2.49 -3.34 3.56
CA PHE A 145 -1.48 -2.29 3.50
C PHE A 145 -0.32 -2.74 2.62
N PHE A 146 0.08 -1.87 1.70
CA PHE A 146 1.21 -2.10 0.80
C PHE A 146 2.11 -0.87 0.83
N LEU A 147 3.37 -1.05 1.20
CA LEU A 147 4.38 -0.02 1.07
C LEU A 147 5.12 -0.24 -0.25
N LEU A 148 5.13 0.79 -1.08
CA LEU A 148 5.90 0.85 -2.32
C LEU A 148 7.17 1.63 -2.08
N ASP A 149 8.26 1.18 -2.70
CA ASP A 149 9.51 1.95 -2.75
C ASP A 149 9.44 3.09 -3.80
N LYS A 150 10.52 3.83 -3.93
CA LYS A 150 10.67 4.96 -4.86
C LYS A 150 10.57 4.55 -6.34
N SER A 151 10.65 3.25 -6.64
CA SER A 151 10.47 2.68 -7.99
C SER A 151 9.05 2.11 -8.23
N GLY A 152 8.17 2.16 -7.22
CA GLY A 152 6.82 1.62 -7.28
C GLY A 152 6.73 0.10 -7.04
N GLN A 153 7.79 -0.52 -6.51
CA GLN A 153 7.79 -1.94 -6.14
C GLN A 153 7.30 -2.12 -4.71
N ILE A 154 6.54 -3.19 -4.46
CA ILE A 154 6.07 -3.52 -3.11
C ILE A 154 7.25 -4.04 -2.29
N VAL A 155 7.63 -3.32 -1.24
CA VAL A 155 8.70 -3.68 -0.30
C VAL A 155 8.17 -4.22 1.03
N TYR A 156 6.92 -3.92 1.35
CA TYR A 156 6.25 -4.47 2.53
C TYR A 156 4.75 -4.62 2.29
N ARG A 157 4.16 -5.62 2.93
CA ARG A 157 2.71 -5.81 2.95
C ARG A 157 2.24 -6.40 4.27
N THR A 158 1.09 -5.93 4.75
CA THR A 158 0.42 -6.48 5.93
C THR A 158 -1.10 -6.35 5.81
N SER A 159 -1.85 -6.89 6.76
CA SER A 159 -3.30 -6.80 6.81
C SER A 159 -3.84 -6.86 8.25
N GLY A 160 -5.09 -6.42 8.42
CA GLY A 160 -5.78 -6.42 9.71
C GLY A 160 -5.50 -5.18 10.55
N ALA A 161 -5.97 -5.18 11.81
CA ALA A 161 -5.81 -4.08 12.74
C ALA A 161 -4.33 -3.77 13.03
N TYR A 162 -4.08 -2.55 13.48
CA TYR A 162 -2.77 -2.05 13.90
C TYR A 162 -2.17 -2.93 15.01
N THR A 163 -0.87 -3.12 14.91
CA THR A 163 0.02 -3.49 16.01
C THR A 163 1.33 -2.76 15.83
N GLU A 164 2.00 -2.42 16.91
CA GLU A 164 3.31 -1.77 16.90
C GLU A 164 4.33 -2.56 16.06
N GLU A 165 4.37 -3.88 16.24
CA GLU A 165 5.24 -4.78 15.46
C GLU A 165 5.04 -4.65 13.93
N LYS A 166 3.79 -4.53 13.47
CA LYS A 166 3.51 -4.37 12.03
C LYS A 166 3.93 -2.99 11.53
N PHE A 167 3.74 -1.97 12.37
CA PHE A 167 4.13 -0.61 12.03
C PHE A 167 5.63 -0.49 11.94
N ASP A 168 6.36 -0.96 12.94
CA ASP A 168 7.82 -0.95 12.98
C ASP A 168 8.43 -1.72 11.80
N ALA A 169 7.90 -2.92 11.52
CA ALA A 169 8.36 -3.71 10.37
C ALA A 169 8.08 -3.03 9.01
N MET A 170 7.09 -2.16 8.92
CA MET A 170 6.81 -1.31 7.75
C MET A 170 7.77 -0.13 7.70
N ASP A 171 7.96 0.55 8.83
CA ASP A 171 8.79 1.74 8.95
C ASP A 171 10.27 1.45 8.66
N GLU A 172 10.77 0.31 9.11
CA GLU A 172 12.12 -0.19 8.79
C GLU A 172 12.41 -0.33 7.28
N LYS A 173 11.38 -0.27 6.41
CA LYS A 173 11.54 -0.32 4.95
C LYS A 173 11.59 1.05 4.30
N VAL A 174 11.34 2.11 5.07
CA VAL A 174 11.43 3.50 4.60
C VAL A 174 12.83 4.00 4.85
N GLU A 175 13.63 4.14 3.78
CA GLU A 175 15.02 4.63 3.80
C GLU A 175 15.13 6.11 3.37
#